data_ff9547d10941c8efd2eafce32b66622a
#
_entry.id   ff9547d10941c8efd2eafce32b66622a
#
_cell.length_a   1.000
_cell.length_b   1.000
_cell.length_c   1.000
_cell.angle_alpha   90.00
_cell.angle_beta   90.00
_cell.angle_gamma   90.00
#
_symmetry.space_group_name_H-M   'P 1'
#
loop_
_entity.id
_entity.type
_entity.pdbx_description
1 polymer ?
#
loop_
_entity_poly.entity_id
_entity_poly.type
_entity_poly.pdbx_seq_one_letter_code
_entity_poly.pdbx_strand_id
1 'polypeptide(L)'
;MKRNIIFIAVAAITLLAASCSRKCEYVFETYATLYKTSYMVDENAGEVKLPVILRNSNGSEVQISVAATEGKAIEGTDFEVISPASGILTFTGESDTLEVVVKISDAFMGDFTGTKDFSLQIASITDGVTVGNVNKASISINDLDHPLGSFVGVWSGTTSEEFSGASMSMSYEIATNPDDVTKLNLTTSDPILAGYGISTLFTLEADAVINTDGTGQIAIGGGQPVGIDQNGPCVYLGLDAPTFTEASAFGEITFNLGVDGKISVP
;
A
#
# COMPACT_ATOMS: atom_id res chain seq x y z
N MET A 1 0.20 -18.85 79.05
CA MET A 1 0.41 -19.22 77.64
C MET A 1 -0.64 -18.64 76.68
N LYS A 2 -1.94 -18.68 76.96
CA LYS A 2 -3.00 -18.16 76.06
C LYS A 2 -2.89 -16.63 75.75
N ARG A 3 -2.42 -15.81 76.69
CA ARG A 3 -2.34 -14.33 76.55
C ARG A 3 -1.23 -13.90 75.58
N ASN A 4 -0.11 -14.65 75.50
CA ASN A 4 1.01 -14.33 74.63
C ASN A 4 0.71 -14.75 73.18
N ILE A 5 -0.12 -15.77 72.96
CA ILE A 5 -0.55 -16.21 71.62
C ILE A 5 -1.43 -15.15 70.94
N ILE A 6 -2.30 -14.48 71.70
CA ILE A 6 -3.17 -13.41 71.20
C ILE A 6 -2.35 -12.20 70.74
N PHE A 7 -1.28 -11.82 71.47
CA PHE A 7 -0.43 -10.70 71.05
C PHE A 7 0.38 -11.02 69.78
N ILE A 8 0.84 -12.26 69.64
CA ILE A 8 1.53 -12.67 68.41
C ILE A 8 0.60 -12.71 67.23
N ALA A 9 -0.63 -13.17 67.39
CA ALA A 9 -1.63 -13.18 66.33
C ALA A 9 -2.07 -11.76 65.88
N VAL A 10 -2.23 -10.84 66.80
CA VAL A 10 -2.55 -9.43 66.47
C VAL A 10 -1.38 -8.74 65.77
N ALA A 11 -0.16 -8.95 66.21
CA ALA A 11 1.04 -8.44 65.57
C ALA A 11 1.22 -8.99 64.13
N ALA A 12 0.93 -10.26 63.90
CA ALA A 12 0.99 -10.88 62.56
C ALA A 12 -0.10 -10.30 61.63
N ILE A 13 -1.31 -10.02 62.11
CA ILE A 13 -2.39 -9.43 61.30
C ILE A 13 -2.06 -7.98 60.94
N THR A 14 -1.46 -7.19 61.83
CA THR A 14 -1.06 -5.80 61.56
C THR A 14 0.10 -5.72 60.56
N LEU A 15 1.04 -6.69 60.56
CA LEU A 15 2.11 -6.79 59.56
C LEU A 15 1.59 -7.18 58.17
N LEU A 16 0.58 -8.03 58.11
CA LEU A 16 -0.08 -8.38 56.84
C LEU A 16 -0.89 -7.22 56.25
N ALA A 17 -1.54 -6.40 57.09
CA ALA A 17 -2.28 -5.23 56.63
C ALA A 17 -1.35 -4.11 56.10
N ALA A 18 -0.13 -3.99 56.64
CA ALA A 18 0.86 -3.01 56.17
C ALA A 18 1.53 -3.41 54.83
N SER A 19 1.48 -4.71 54.47
CA SER A 19 2.07 -5.24 53.23
C SER A 19 1.22 -4.95 51.98
N CYS A 20 -0.08 -4.57 52.12
CA CYS A 20 -0.98 -4.41 50.98
C CYS A 20 -1.12 -2.98 50.43
N SER A 21 -0.32 -2.01 50.89
CA SER A 21 -0.46 -0.61 50.47
C SER A 21 0.63 -0.10 49.51
N ARG A 22 1.35 -1.00 48.80
CA ARG A 22 2.13 -0.55 47.66
C ARG A 22 1.17 -0.34 46.50
N LYS A 23 0.64 0.87 46.38
CA LYS A 23 0.09 1.33 45.10
C LYS A 23 1.23 1.27 44.11
N CYS A 24 1.19 0.30 43.19
CA CYS A 24 2.01 0.37 41.98
C CYS A 24 1.46 1.54 41.19
N GLU A 25 2.06 2.68 41.31
CA GLU A 25 1.80 3.82 40.46
C GLU A 25 2.51 3.52 39.14
N TYR A 26 1.74 3.08 38.16
CA TYR A 26 2.26 2.93 36.80
C TYR A 26 2.39 4.34 36.22
N VAL A 27 3.61 4.82 36.14
CA VAL A 27 3.91 6.03 35.39
C VAL A 27 4.04 5.61 33.93
N PHE A 28 3.09 5.97 33.12
CA PHE A 28 3.18 5.79 31.67
C PHE A 28 4.08 6.90 31.12
N GLU A 29 5.10 6.51 30.35
CA GLU A 29 5.97 7.47 29.69
C GLU A 29 5.17 8.29 28.66
N THR A 30 5.43 9.58 28.63
CA THR A 30 4.91 10.45 27.57
C THR A 30 5.62 10.13 26.28
N TYR A 31 4.87 9.89 25.22
CA TYR A 31 5.44 9.62 23.90
C TYR A 31 4.64 10.22 22.77
N ALA A 32 5.35 10.56 21.69
CA ALA A 32 4.76 10.96 20.42
C ALA A 32 5.01 9.90 19.35
N THR A 33 4.08 9.71 18.44
CA THR A 33 4.18 8.73 17.35
C THR A 33 3.43 9.20 16.11
N LEU A 34 3.91 8.82 14.94
CA LEU A 34 3.13 8.95 13.70
C LEU A 34 2.00 7.92 13.69
N TYR A 35 0.91 8.23 13.02
CA TYR A 35 -0.26 7.34 12.95
C TYR A 35 0.00 6.10 12.10
N LYS A 36 0.77 6.22 11.00
CA LYS A 36 1.11 5.14 10.07
C LYS A 36 2.58 5.22 9.66
N THR A 37 3.12 4.08 9.22
CA THR A 37 4.48 3.95 8.68
C THR A 37 4.57 4.26 7.18
N SER A 38 3.42 4.26 6.47
CA SER A 38 3.39 4.51 5.02
C SER A 38 2.08 5.15 4.60
N TYR A 39 2.17 5.98 3.57
CA TYR A 39 1.07 6.64 2.89
C TYR A 39 1.28 6.50 1.38
N MET A 40 0.19 6.32 0.65
CA MET A 40 0.16 6.45 -0.80
C MET A 40 -0.82 7.56 -1.12
N VAL A 41 -0.40 8.50 -1.92
CA VAL A 41 -1.18 9.68 -2.32
C VAL A 41 -1.03 9.89 -3.81
N ASP A 42 -2.04 10.41 -4.46
CA ASP A 42 -1.95 10.77 -5.86
C ASP A 42 -1.29 12.14 -6.04
N GLU A 43 -0.60 12.36 -7.13
CA GLU A 43 0.09 13.64 -7.41
C GLU A 43 -0.86 14.84 -7.42
N ASN A 44 -2.14 14.64 -7.75
CA ASN A 44 -3.20 15.65 -7.72
C ASN A 44 -3.92 15.77 -6.37
N ALA A 45 -3.45 15.10 -5.32
CA ALA A 45 -4.13 15.08 -4.01
C ALA A 45 -4.18 16.46 -3.33
N GLY A 46 -3.33 17.40 -3.74
CA GLY A 46 -3.25 18.71 -3.13
C GLY A 46 -2.65 18.64 -1.72
N GLU A 47 -3.43 18.90 -0.67
CA GLU A 47 -2.95 18.84 0.71
C GLU A 47 -3.20 17.48 1.34
N VAL A 48 -2.17 16.90 1.91
CA VAL A 48 -2.19 15.62 2.63
C VAL A 48 -1.86 15.85 4.09
N LYS A 49 -2.65 15.24 4.99
CA LYS A 49 -2.53 15.38 6.43
C LYS A 49 -1.96 14.11 7.05
N LEU A 50 -0.88 14.27 7.78
CA LEU A 50 -0.15 13.18 8.44
C LEU A 50 -0.28 13.35 9.97
N PRO A 51 -1.14 12.57 10.65
CA PRO A 51 -1.37 12.74 12.07
C PRO A 51 -0.15 12.32 12.91
N VAL A 52 0.23 13.16 13.86
CA VAL A 52 1.17 12.90 14.94
C VAL A 52 0.39 12.87 16.24
N ILE A 53 0.52 11.80 16.99
CA ILE A 53 -0.27 11.52 18.18
C ILE A 53 0.62 11.65 19.42
N LEU A 54 0.23 12.47 20.38
CA LEU A 54 0.82 12.53 21.72
C LEU A 54 -0.01 11.69 22.68
N ARG A 55 0.64 10.93 23.56
CA ARG A 55 0.00 10.12 24.60
C ARG A 55 0.68 10.27 25.96
N ASN A 56 -0.11 10.13 27.00
CA ASN A 56 0.33 10.13 28.41
C ASN A 56 1.07 11.41 28.83
N SER A 57 0.78 12.54 28.21
CA SER A 57 1.29 13.83 28.66
C SER A 57 0.61 14.24 29.95
N ASN A 58 1.32 14.98 30.79
CA ASN A 58 0.78 15.58 32.01
C ASN A 58 0.14 16.97 31.78
N GLY A 59 -0.10 17.34 30.52
CA GLY A 59 -0.64 18.64 30.14
C GLY A 59 0.41 19.73 29.96
N SER A 60 1.69 19.44 30.22
CA SER A 60 2.78 20.37 29.91
C SER A 60 2.98 20.46 28.39
N GLU A 61 3.54 21.60 27.97
CA GLU A 61 3.90 21.79 26.57
C GLU A 61 4.93 20.75 26.12
N VAL A 62 4.65 20.10 24.98
CA VAL A 62 5.53 19.13 24.33
C VAL A 62 5.84 19.58 22.92
N GLN A 63 7.11 19.66 22.58
CA GLN A 63 7.58 20.04 21.26
C GLN A 63 8.20 18.85 20.53
N ILE A 64 7.72 18.62 19.31
CA ILE A 64 8.17 17.53 18.43
C ILE A 64 8.67 18.16 17.13
N SER A 65 9.93 17.91 16.78
CA SER A 65 10.45 18.31 15.48
C SER A 65 9.95 17.39 14.39
N VAL A 66 9.71 17.97 13.23
CA VAL A 66 9.30 17.29 12.00
C VAL A 66 10.34 17.59 10.94
N ALA A 67 10.84 16.56 10.29
CA ALA A 67 11.80 16.71 9.18
C ALA A 67 11.38 15.82 8.02
N ALA A 68 11.36 16.38 6.82
CA ALA A 68 11.25 15.63 5.59
C ALA A 68 12.66 15.20 5.13
N THR A 69 12.72 14.08 4.43
CA THR A 69 13.93 13.61 3.74
C THR A 69 13.53 13.20 2.34
N GLU A 70 14.16 13.81 1.36
CA GLU A 70 13.96 13.50 -0.05
C GLU A 70 14.32 12.05 -0.35
N GLY A 71 13.51 11.44 -1.23
CA GLY A 71 13.79 10.20 -1.92
C GLY A 71 13.90 10.49 -3.41
N LYS A 72 12.98 9.94 -4.20
CA LYS A 72 12.80 10.35 -5.60
C LYS A 72 12.01 11.67 -5.70
N ALA A 73 11.16 11.97 -4.73
CA ALA A 73 10.43 13.23 -4.67
C ALA A 73 11.30 14.32 -4.06
N ILE A 74 11.30 15.52 -4.68
CA ILE A 74 12.14 16.68 -4.35
C ILE A 74 11.29 17.74 -3.68
N GLU A 75 11.71 18.21 -2.50
CA GLU A 75 11.03 19.28 -1.77
C GLU A 75 11.07 20.60 -2.57
N GLY A 76 9.94 21.30 -2.59
CA GLY A 76 9.76 22.51 -3.39
C GLY A 76 9.39 22.26 -4.87
N THR A 77 9.47 21.00 -5.34
CA THR A 77 9.06 20.59 -6.68
C THR A 77 7.88 19.65 -6.60
N ASP A 78 8.05 18.48 -6.00
CA ASP A 78 7.03 17.44 -5.92
C ASP A 78 6.19 17.52 -4.64
N PHE A 79 6.77 18.06 -3.58
CA PHE A 79 6.07 18.26 -2.31
C PHE A 79 6.64 19.46 -1.52
N GLU A 80 5.85 19.96 -0.56
CA GLU A 80 6.26 21.00 0.38
C GLU A 80 5.60 20.74 1.74
N VAL A 81 6.37 20.78 2.84
CA VAL A 81 5.83 20.73 4.19
C VAL A 81 5.33 22.11 4.59
N ILE A 82 4.01 22.35 4.49
CA ILE A 82 3.42 23.67 4.74
C ILE A 82 3.02 23.88 6.20
N SER A 83 2.82 22.81 6.99
CA SER A 83 2.56 22.89 8.42
C SER A 83 3.18 21.69 9.15
N PRO A 84 3.89 21.93 10.27
CA PRO A 84 4.23 23.21 10.86
C PRO A 84 5.33 23.94 10.05
N ALA A 85 5.11 25.19 9.70
CA ALA A 85 6.07 26.00 8.95
C ALA A 85 7.42 26.20 9.68
N SER A 86 7.43 26.05 11.00
CA SER A 86 8.64 26.07 11.84
C SER A 86 9.37 24.73 11.89
N GLY A 87 8.80 23.67 11.34
CA GLY A 87 9.29 22.29 11.54
C GLY A 87 9.03 21.76 12.97
N ILE A 88 8.20 22.44 13.78
CA ILE A 88 7.95 22.06 15.18
C ILE A 88 6.44 22.03 15.45
N LEU A 89 5.94 20.85 15.85
CA LEU A 89 4.61 20.68 16.42
C LEU A 89 4.66 20.96 17.92
N THR A 90 3.74 21.80 18.42
CA THR A 90 3.64 22.13 19.84
C THR A 90 2.31 21.64 20.39
N PHE A 91 2.36 20.65 21.25
CA PHE A 91 1.20 20.08 21.96
C PHE A 91 1.05 20.73 23.32
N THR A 92 -0.19 21.02 23.72
CA THR A 92 -0.52 21.70 24.98
C THR A 92 -1.51 20.92 25.85
N GLY A 93 -1.85 19.68 25.47
CA GLY A 93 -2.83 18.83 26.14
C GLY A 93 -2.23 17.55 26.74
N GLU A 94 -3.03 16.84 27.54
CA GLU A 94 -2.66 15.54 28.12
C GLU A 94 -2.51 14.43 27.04
N SER A 95 -3.36 14.47 26.04
CA SER A 95 -3.31 13.63 24.85
C SER A 95 -3.93 14.38 23.70
N ASP A 96 -3.24 14.46 22.60
CA ASP A 96 -3.67 15.26 21.46
C ASP A 96 -3.19 14.64 20.15
N THR A 97 -3.75 15.12 19.05
CA THR A 97 -3.34 14.78 17.71
C THR A 97 -3.18 16.06 16.93
N LEU A 98 -1.98 16.31 16.46
CA LEU A 98 -1.69 17.39 15.54
C LEU A 98 -1.33 16.82 14.16
N GLU A 99 -1.53 17.61 13.13
CA GLU A 99 -1.29 17.19 11.76
C GLU A 99 -0.07 17.89 11.17
N VAL A 100 0.78 17.11 10.54
CA VAL A 100 1.73 17.64 9.57
C VAL A 100 0.99 17.74 8.24
N VAL A 101 0.96 18.92 7.64
CA VAL A 101 0.31 19.13 6.35
C VAL A 101 1.38 19.26 5.29
N VAL A 102 1.31 18.37 4.30
CA VAL A 102 2.19 18.35 3.15
C VAL A 102 1.36 18.69 1.92
N LYS A 103 1.79 19.67 1.17
CA LYS A 103 1.26 19.95 -0.16
C LYS A 103 1.97 19.06 -1.16
N ILE A 104 1.21 18.33 -1.94
CA ILE A 104 1.68 17.58 -3.10
C ILE A 104 1.51 18.47 -4.32
N SER A 105 2.52 18.53 -5.15
CA SER A 105 2.52 19.35 -6.37
C SER A 105 2.68 18.43 -7.57
N ASP A 106 1.74 18.53 -8.50
CA ASP A 106 1.88 17.99 -9.84
C ASP A 106 2.70 18.98 -10.66
N ALA A 107 4.03 18.84 -10.59
CA ALA A 107 4.94 19.77 -11.22
C ALA A 107 5.11 19.50 -12.73
N PHE A 108 4.67 18.34 -13.20
CA PHE A 108 4.88 17.84 -14.56
C PHE A 108 3.58 17.36 -15.18
N MET A 109 2.51 18.16 -15.04
CA MET A 109 1.17 17.82 -15.58
C MET A 109 1.27 17.28 -17.01
N GLY A 110 0.80 16.02 -17.19
CA GLY A 110 0.79 15.34 -18.47
C GLY A 110 2.09 14.63 -18.86
N ASP A 111 3.13 14.71 -18.03
CA ASP A 111 4.40 14.01 -18.25
C ASP A 111 4.59 12.91 -17.22
N PHE A 112 4.58 11.67 -17.65
CA PHE A 112 4.86 10.53 -16.78
C PHE A 112 6.30 10.57 -16.25
N THR A 113 6.41 10.70 -14.95
CA THR A 113 7.70 10.71 -14.23
C THR A 113 7.87 9.50 -13.31
N GLY A 114 6.85 8.68 -13.18
CA GLY A 114 6.78 7.50 -12.34
C GLY A 114 6.56 7.82 -10.86
N THR A 115 6.19 6.82 -10.10
CA THR A 115 5.97 6.94 -8.65
C THR A 115 7.23 7.46 -7.96
N LYS A 116 7.08 8.53 -7.20
CA LYS A 116 8.12 9.16 -6.40
C LYS A 116 7.86 8.95 -4.92
N ASP A 117 8.90 9.04 -4.11
CA ASP A 117 8.79 8.87 -2.67
C ASP A 117 9.62 9.88 -1.90
N PHE A 118 9.18 10.19 -0.69
CA PHE A 118 9.92 10.89 0.34
C PHE A 118 9.57 10.31 1.70
N SER A 119 10.25 10.72 2.75
CA SER A 119 9.94 10.28 4.10
C SER A 119 9.82 11.46 5.07
N LEU A 120 8.94 11.30 6.05
CA LEU A 120 8.77 12.21 7.17
C LEU A 120 9.24 11.53 8.44
N GLN A 121 10.04 12.22 9.24
CA GLN A 121 10.52 11.75 10.52
C GLN A 121 10.19 12.73 11.63
N ILE A 122 9.82 12.22 12.79
CA ILE A 122 9.61 13.00 14.01
C ILE A 122 10.67 12.68 15.05
N ALA A 123 11.04 13.69 15.84
CA ALA A 123 11.92 13.54 17.00
C ALA A 123 11.44 14.43 18.15
N SER A 124 11.64 14.00 19.39
CA SER A 124 11.30 14.83 20.56
C SER A 124 12.34 15.91 20.78
N ILE A 125 11.89 17.13 21.06
CA ILE A 125 12.73 18.26 21.52
C ILE A 125 12.58 18.40 23.04
N THR A 126 11.43 18.00 23.60
CA THR A 126 11.14 18.12 25.02
C THR A 126 11.76 16.98 25.80
N ASP A 127 12.52 17.31 26.85
CA ASP A 127 13.14 16.33 27.75
C ASP A 127 12.07 15.47 28.44
N GLY A 128 12.37 14.18 28.58
CA GLY A 128 11.47 13.20 29.24
C GLY A 128 10.31 12.74 28.34
N VAL A 129 10.27 13.17 27.10
CA VAL A 129 9.30 12.69 26.09
C VAL A 129 10.02 11.78 25.11
N THR A 130 9.49 10.58 24.92
CA THR A 130 10.06 9.61 23.98
C THR A 130 9.32 9.66 22.63
N VAL A 131 9.95 9.12 21.60
CA VAL A 131 9.30 8.90 20.32
C VAL A 131 9.01 7.42 20.19
N GLY A 132 7.77 7.10 19.85
CA GLY A 132 7.30 5.72 19.69
C GLY A 132 7.94 5.02 18.49
N ASN A 133 7.60 3.74 18.33
CA ASN A 133 8.18 2.90 17.27
C ASN A 133 7.87 3.41 15.85
N VAL A 134 6.76 4.12 15.66
CA VAL A 134 6.41 4.75 14.38
C VAL A 134 6.88 6.21 14.41
N ASN A 135 8.17 6.41 14.25
CA ASN A 135 8.81 7.73 14.22
C ASN A 135 9.17 8.20 12.80
N LYS A 136 9.01 7.33 11.82
CA LYS A 136 9.25 7.62 10.42
C LYS A 136 8.11 7.05 9.57
N ALA A 137 7.64 7.81 8.60
CA ALA A 137 6.68 7.39 7.60
C ALA A 137 7.27 7.59 6.19
N SER A 138 7.01 6.64 5.29
CA SER A 138 7.27 6.78 3.86
C SER A 138 6.01 7.28 3.17
N ILE A 139 6.14 8.25 2.30
CA ILE A 139 5.06 8.79 1.50
C ILE A 139 5.41 8.54 0.03
N SER A 140 4.55 7.78 -0.66
CA SER A 140 4.66 7.51 -2.10
C SER A 140 3.65 8.36 -2.83
N ILE A 141 4.12 9.14 -3.80
CA ILE A 141 3.31 9.96 -4.71
C ILE A 141 3.10 9.13 -5.98
N ASN A 142 1.86 8.76 -6.22
CA ASN A 142 1.45 8.01 -7.39
C ASN A 142 1.26 8.96 -8.56
N ASP A 143 1.98 8.70 -9.64
CA ASP A 143 1.88 9.44 -10.89
C ASP A 143 0.67 8.91 -11.68
N LEU A 144 -0.23 9.80 -12.06
CA LEU A 144 -1.47 9.48 -12.78
C LEU A 144 -1.35 9.61 -14.30
N ASP A 145 -0.26 10.18 -14.77
CA ASP A 145 -0.03 10.48 -16.19
C ASP A 145 0.61 9.31 -16.96
N HIS A 146 0.54 8.09 -16.41
CA HIS A 146 1.09 6.92 -17.08
C HIS A 146 0.50 6.75 -18.48
N PRO A 147 1.34 6.61 -19.54
CA PRO A 147 0.87 6.53 -20.92
C PRO A 147 -0.12 5.38 -21.19
N LEU A 148 -0.06 4.32 -20.37
CA LEU A 148 -0.99 3.19 -20.44
C LEU A 148 -2.08 3.23 -19.37
N GLY A 149 -2.27 4.37 -18.69
CA GLY A 149 -3.21 4.52 -17.57
C GLY A 149 -4.65 4.14 -17.91
N SER A 150 -5.09 4.33 -19.16
CA SER A 150 -6.43 3.95 -19.62
C SER A 150 -6.70 2.44 -19.56
N PHE A 151 -5.68 1.61 -19.50
CA PHE A 151 -5.83 0.16 -19.35
C PHE A 151 -5.89 -0.28 -17.87
N VAL A 152 -5.39 0.53 -16.95
CA VAL A 152 -5.25 0.17 -15.53
C VAL A 152 -6.61 0.00 -14.87
N GLY A 153 -6.76 -1.08 -14.11
CA GLY A 153 -7.98 -1.37 -13.37
C GLY A 153 -8.43 -2.82 -13.46
N VAL A 154 -9.66 -3.07 -13.00
CA VAL A 154 -10.27 -4.40 -13.05
C VAL A 154 -11.22 -4.48 -14.25
N TRP A 155 -10.92 -5.36 -15.16
CA TRP A 155 -11.68 -5.64 -16.36
C TRP A 155 -12.39 -6.98 -16.22
N SER A 156 -13.70 -7.00 -16.45
CA SER A 156 -14.51 -8.22 -16.33
C SER A 156 -15.22 -8.50 -17.65
N GLY A 157 -15.27 -9.76 -18.01
CA GLY A 157 -15.89 -10.22 -19.23
C GLY A 157 -16.36 -11.67 -19.13
N THR A 158 -16.80 -12.19 -20.25
CA THR A 158 -17.15 -13.60 -20.38
C THR A 158 -16.29 -14.25 -21.44
N THR A 159 -15.82 -15.44 -21.17
CA THR A 159 -15.20 -16.34 -22.14
C THR A 159 -16.06 -17.58 -22.34
N SER A 160 -15.86 -18.30 -23.42
CA SER A 160 -16.49 -19.59 -23.64
C SER A 160 -15.43 -20.66 -23.79
N GLU A 161 -15.65 -21.80 -23.13
CA GLU A 161 -14.85 -22.98 -23.36
C GLU A 161 -15.24 -23.63 -24.70
N GLU A 162 -14.28 -23.81 -25.57
CA GLU A 162 -14.56 -24.25 -26.93
C GLU A 162 -15.09 -25.69 -27.01
N PHE A 163 -14.64 -26.59 -26.14
CA PHE A 163 -15.05 -27.99 -26.14
C PHE A 163 -16.47 -28.21 -25.56
N SER A 164 -16.85 -27.45 -24.55
CA SER A 164 -18.17 -27.61 -23.90
C SER A 164 -19.15 -26.53 -24.28
N GLY A 165 -18.69 -25.43 -24.85
CA GLY A 165 -19.50 -24.22 -25.09
C GLY A 165 -19.94 -23.52 -23.81
N ALA A 166 -19.40 -23.89 -22.65
CA ALA A 166 -19.73 -23.27 -21.38
C ALA A 166 -19.22 -21.85 -21.32
N SER A 167 -20.11 -20.92 -20.98
CA SER A 167 -19.72 -19.51 -20.75
C SER A 167 -19.22 -19.35 -19.32
N MET A 168 -18.05 -18.72 -19.17
CA MET A 168 -17.42 -18.46 -17.88
C MET A 168 -17.13 -16.98 -17.72
N SER A 169 -17.23 -16.48 -16.49
CA SER A 169 -16.79 -15.12 -16.15
C SER A 169 -15.30 -15.12 -15.93
N MET A 170 -14.60 -14.18 -16.55
CA MET A 170 -13.19 -13.89 -16.33
C MET A 170 -13.01 -12.46 -15.84
N SER A 171 -12.00 -12.23 -15.03
CA SER A 171 -11.57 -10.89 -14.69
C SER A 171 -10.05 -10.77 -14.76
N TYR A 172 -9.59 -9.62 -15.24
CA TYR A 172 -8.19 -9.25 -15.27
C TYR A 172 -8.02 -8.02 -14.40
N GLU A 173 -7.06 -8.07 -13.48
CA GLU A 173 -6.52 -6.90 -12.83
C GLU A 173 -5.32 -6.44 -13.64
N ILE A 174 -5.43 -5.29 -14.29
CA ILE A 174 -4.38 -4.72 -15.13
C ILE A 174 -3.67 -3.63 -14.34
N ALA A 175 -2.37 -3.77 -14.20
CA ALA A 175 -1.49 -2.80 -13.57
C ALA A 175 -0.35 -2.42 -14.52
N THR A 176 0.24 -1.24 -14.31
CA THR A 176 1.46 -0.85 -15.01
C THR A 176 2.64 -1.74 -14.61
N ASN A 177 3.55 -1.99 -15.55
CA ASN A 177 4.79 -2.66 -15.23
C ASN A 177 5.77 -1.64 -14.60
N PRO A 178 6.30 -1.88 -13.39
CA PRO A 178 7.16 -0.92 -12.71
C PRO A 178 8.54 -0.75 -13.37
N ASP A 179 8.94 -1.69 -14.20
CA ASP A 179 10.27 -1.72 -14.83
C ASP A 179 10.23 -1.26 -16.30
N ASP A 180 9.03 -1.23 -16.92
CA ASP A 180 8.88 -0.86 -18.33
C ASP A 180 7.54 -0.17 -18.59
N VAL A 181 7.59 1.12 -18.93
CA VAL A 181 6.42 1.99 -19.18
C VAL A 181 5.60 1.60 -20.43
N THR A 182 6.15 0.74 -21.29
CA THR A 182 5.46 0.24 -22.48
C THR A 182 4.73 -1.07 -22.24
N LYS A 183 4.80 -1.58 -21.00
CA LYS A 183 4.24 -2.86 -20.62
C LYS A 183 3.22 -2.77 -19.50
N LEU A 184 2.35 -3.77 -19.48
CA LEU A 184 1.36 -3.99 -18.44
C LEU A 184 1.56 -5.36 -17.79
N ASN A 185 1.15 -5.46 -16.54
CA ASN A 185 1.03 -6.71 -15.80
C ASN A 185 -0.47 -7.06 -15.69
N LEU A 186 -0.87 -8.18 -16.27
CA LEU A 186 -2.25 -8.68 -16.24
C LEU A 186 -2.32 -9.83 -15.25
N THR A 187 -2.95 -9.61 -14.12
CA THR A 187 -3.20 -10.65 -13.12
C THR A 187 -4.61 -11.19 -13.30
N THR A 188 -4.73 -12.50 -13.48
CA THR A 188 -6.02 -13.17 -13.68
C THR A 188 -6.06 -14.51 -12.98
N SER A 189 -7.27 -14.99 -12.75
CA SER A 189 -7.55 -16.37 -12.39
C SER A 189 -8.33 -17.03 -13.51
N ASP A 190 -7.82 -18.14 -14.03
CA ASP A 190 -8.53 -18.91 -15.02
C ASP A 190 -9.33 -20.04 -14.31
N PRO A 191 -10.67 -20.01 -14.38
CA PRO A 191 -11.49 -21.05 -13.75
C PRO A 191 -11.32 -22.43 -14.41
N ILE A 192 -10.89 -22.49 -15.67
CA ILE A 192 -10.59 -23.75 -16.37
C ILE A 192 -9.32 -24.36 -15.78
N LEU A 193 -8.26 -23.58 -15.65
CA LEU A 193 -7.01 -24.01 -15.03
C LEU A 193 -7.19 -24.45 -13.59
N ALA A 194 -8.06 -23.76 -12.85
CA ALA A 194 -8.44 -24.15 -11.49
C ALA A 194 -9.07 -25.54 -11.43
N GLY A 195 -9.89 -25.91 -12.42
CA GLY A 195 -10.47 -27.24 -12.55
C GLY A 195 -9.44 -28.35 -12.75
N TYR A 196 -8.28 -28.03 -13.29
CA TYR A 196 -7.13 -28.94 -13.46
C TYR A 196 -6.14 -28.90 -12.30
N GLY A 197 -6.42 -28.18 -11.21
CA GLY A 197 -5.55 -28.08 -10.04
C GLY A 197 -4.34 -27.17 -10.22
N ILE A 198 -4.34 -26.35 -11.26
CA ILE A 198 -3.31 -25.33 -11.52
C ILE A 198 -3.60 -24.11 -10.64
N SER A 199 -2.55 -23.37 -10.28
CA SER A 199 -2.69 -22.12 -9.51
C SER A 199 -3.75 -21.22 -10.13
N THR A 200 -4.66 -20.76 -9.29
CA THR A 200 -5.81 -19.97 -9.74
C THR A 200 -5.46 -18.52 -10.06
N LEU A 201 -4.28 -18.05 -9.64
CA LEU A 201 -3.85 -16.67 -9.84
C LEU A 201 -2.45 -16.65 -10.46
N PHE A 202 -2.33 -16.01 -11.60
CA PHE A 202 -1.05 -15.81 -12.29
C PHE A 202 -1.01 -14.43 -12.94
N THR A 203 0.19 -13.93 -13.19
CA THR A 203 0.43 -12.63 -13.83
C THR A 203 1.14 -12.84 -15.15
N LEU A 204 0.61 -12.21 -16.21
CA LEU A 204 1.17 -12.17 -17.53
C LEU A 204 1.71 -10.77 -17.81
N GLU A 205 2.86 -10.68 -18.44
CA GLU A 205 3.39 -9.44 -18.99
C GLU A 205 2.85 -9.25 -20.41
N ALA A 206 2.45 -8.04 -20.73
CA ALA A 206 1.93 -7.68 -22.05
C ALA A 206 2.55 -6.38 -22.56
N ASP A 207 2.85 -6.34 -23.83
CA ASP A 207 3.14 -5.10 -24.53
C ASP A 207 1.85 -4.34 -24.76
N ALA A 208 1.88 -3.02 -24.63
CA ALA A 208 0.68 -2.21 -24.81
C ALA A 208 0.98 -0.87 -25.51
N VAL A 209 0.00 -0.39 -26.24
CA VAL A 209 0.06 0.92 -26.92
C VAL A 209 -1.31 1.59 -26.85
N ILE A 210 -1.29 2.90 -26.62
CA ILE A 210 -2.49 3.77 -26.76
C ILE A 210 -2.24 4.75 -27.90
N ASN A 211 -3.19 4.85 -28.78
CA ASN A 211 -3.21 5.81 -29.89
C ASN A 211 -3.72 7.18 -29.43
N THR A 212 -3.40 8.21 -30.18
CA THR A 212 -3.83 9.60 -29.91
C THR A 212 -5.35 9.80 -29.93
N ASP A 213 -6.10 8.87 -30.51
CA ASP A 213 -7.57 8.89 -30.53
C ASP A 213 -8.21 8.18 -29.34
N GLY A 214 -7.40 7.68 -28.39
CA GLY A 214 -7.85 6.96 -27.21
C GLY A 214 -8.12 5.47 -27.43
N THR A 215 -7.93 4.95 -28.65
CA THR A 215 -7.91 3.50 -28.91
C THR A 215 -6.57 2.91 -28.44
N GLY A 216 -6.51 1.59 -28.31
CA GLY A 216 -5.24 0.97 -27.92
C GLY A 216 -5.23 -0.52 -28.13
N GLN A 217 -4.10 -1.11 -27.87
CA GLN A 217 -3.88 -2.55 -28.02
C GLN A 217 -3.03 -3.08 -26.86
N ILE A 218 -3.39 -4.25 -26.37
CA ILE A 218 -2.59 -5.06 -25.44
C ILE A 218 -2.24 -6.35 -26.15
N ALA A 219 -0.97 -6.73 -26.13
CA ALA A 219 -0.47 -7.92 -26.79
C ALA A 219 0.23 -8.81 -25.75
N ILE A 220 -0.30 -10.01 -25.52
CA ILE A 220 0.26 -11.00 -24.61
C ILE A 220 0.99 -12.06 -25.42
N GLY A 221 2.31 -12.09 -25.31
CA GLY A 221 3.13 -13.13 -25.94
C GLY A 221 2.93 -14.49 -25.26
N GLY A 222 2.89 -15.55 -26.07
CA GLY A 222 2.80 -16.92 -25.58
C GLY A 222 4.08 -17.40 -24.90
N GLY A 223 3.99 -18.52 -24.18
CA GLY A 223 5.12 -19.15 -23.49
C GLY A 223 5.37 -18.63 -22.08
N GLN A 224 4.59 -17.69 -21.58
CA GLN A 224 4.73 -17.19 -20.20
C GLN A 224 4.25 -18.24 -19.19
N PRO A 225 4.96 -18.43 -18.06
CA PRO A 225 4.59 -19.42 -17.06
C PRO A 225 3.31 -19.04 -16.34
N VAL A 226 2.37 -19.99 -16.22
CA VAL A 226 1.09 -19.78 -15.51
C VAL A 226 0.93 -20.69 -14.30
N GLY A 227 1.85 -21.60 -14.07
CA GLY A 227 1.81 -22.50 -12.91
C GLY A 227 2.49 -23.83 -13.16
N ILE A 228 2.21 -24.76 -12.26
CA ILE A 228 2.72 -26.14 -12.33
C ILE A 228 1.54 -27.06 -12.03
N ASP A 229 1.25 -27.99 -12.95
CA ASP A 229 0.30 -29.08 -12.71
C ASP A 229 1.03 -30.39 -12.34
N GLN A 230 0.28 -31.46 -12.23
CA GLN A 230 0.82 -32.80 -11.92
C GLN A 230 1.77 -33.36 -13.00
N ASN A 231 1.77 -32.78 -14.21
CA ASN A 231 2.61 -33.20 -15.34
C ASN A 231 3.82 -32.29 -15.55
N GLY A 232 3.89 -31.14 -14.86
CA GLY A 232 5.02 -30.21 -14.94
C GLY A 232 4.62 -28.75 -15.13
N PRO A 233 5.57 -27.89 -15.52
CA PRO A 233 5.31 -26.47 -15.73
C PRO A 233 4.29 -26.22 -16.85
N CYS A 234 3.32 -25.35 -16.58
CA CYS A 234 2.32 -24.89 -17.55
C CYS A 234 2.70 -23.51 -18.06
N VAL A 235 2.48 -23.27 -19.33
CA VAL A 235 2.74 -21.99 -19.97
C VAL A 235 1.47 -21.47 -20.66
N TYR A 236 1.35 -20.14 -20.71
CA TYR A 236 0.29 -19.50 -21.46
C TYR A 236 0.53 -19.67 -22.96
N LEU A 237 -0.47 -20.15 -23.67
CA LEU A 237 -0.41 -20.36 -25.11
C LEU A 237 -1.41 -19.42 -25.79
N GLY A 238 -0.93 -18.57 -26.69
CA GLY A 238 -1.75 -17.89 -27.66
C GLY A 238 -1.97 -18.82 -28.84
N LEU A 239 -3.17 -19.35 -29.02
CA LEU A 239 -3.53 -20.22 -30.14
C LEU A 239 -4.46 -19.48 -31.07
N ASP A 240 -4.16 -19.47 -32.38
CA ASP A 240 -5.09 -19.04 -33.41
C ASP A 240 -6.23 -20.06 -33.53
N ALA A 241 -7.43 -19.70 -33.14
CA ALA A 241 -8.60 -20.46 -33.52
C ALA A 241 -8.87 -20.28 -35.05
N PRO A 242 -9.19 -21.32 -35.79
CA PRO A 242 -9.61 -22.67 -35.42
C PRO A 242 -8.53 -23.76 -35.64
N THR A 243 -7.31 -23.40 -35.85
CA THR A 243 -6.34 -24.38 -36.40
C THR A 243 -5.47 -25.11 -35.39
N PHE A 244 -5.36 -24.62 -34.14
CA PHE A 244 -4.55 -25.23 -33.04
C PHE A 244 -3.27 -25.93 -33.52
N THR A 245 -2.50 -25.29 -34.39
CA THR A 245 -1.25 -25.86 -34.90
C THR A 245 -0.10 -25.55 -33.97
N GLU A 246 0.89 -26.45 -33.86
CA GLU A 246 2.10 -26.22 -33.06
C GLU A 246 2.83 -24.92 -33.42
N ALA A 247 2.69 -24.41 -34.63
CA ALA A 247 3.30 -23.18 -35.09
C ALA A 247 2.67 -21.93 -34.42
N SER A 248 1.42 -22.01 -33.93
CA SER A 248 0.74 -20.95 -33.21
C SER A 248 0.77 -21.09 -31.67
N ALA A 249 1.38 -22.18 -31.17
CA ALA A 249 1.42 -22.49 -29.74
C ALA A 249 2.13 -21.41 -28.88
N PHE A 250 2.94 -20.57 -29.48
CA PHE A 250 3.60 -19.43 -28.83
C PHE A 250 3.21 -18.10 -29.49
N GLY A 251 2.04 -18.08 -30.13
CA GLY A 251 1.50 -16.89 -30.76
C GLY A 251 1.16 -15.81 -29.72
N GLU A 252 0.82 -14.66 -30.23
CA GLU A 252 0.41 -13.51 -29.45
C GLU A 252 -1.12 -13.44 -29.38
N ILE A 253 -1.67 -13.16 -28.19
CA ILE A 253 -3.08 -12.80 -28.06
C ILE A 253 -3.18 -11.28 -27.95
N THR A 254 -3.97 -10.70 -28.84
CA THR A 254 -4.18 -9.27 -28.92
C THR A 254 -5.55 -8.90 -28.39
N PHE A 255 -5.61 -7.86 -27.56
CA PHE A 255 -6.84 -7.22 -27.10
C PHE A 255 -6.88 -5.80 -27.63
N ASN A 256 -8.02 -5.36 -28.12
CA ASN A 256 -8.21 -4.00 -28.62
C ASN A 256 -9.06 -3.16 -27.64
N LEU A 257 -8.57 -2.00 -27.29
CA LEU A 257 -9.31 -0.97 -26.57
C LEU A 257 -10.03 -0.08 -27.59
N GLY A 258 -11.34 -0.03 -27.52
CA GLY A 258 -12.16 0.87 -28.34
C GLY A 258 -12.32 2.24 -27.68
N VAL A 259 -12.72 3.24 -28.49
CA VAL A 259 -13.05 4.60 -28.00
C VAL A 259 -14.22 4.61 -27.00
N ASP A 260 -14.99 3.55 -26.93
CA ASP A 260 -16.09 3.38 -25.96
C ASP A 260 -15.59 2.84 -24.60
N GLY A 261 -14.29 2.70 -24.43
CA GLY A 261 -13.66 2.20 -23.22
C GLY A 261 -13.86 0.71 -22.98
N LYS A 262 -14.16 -0.08 -24.04
CA LYS A 262 -14.29 -1.53 -23.93
C LYS A 262 -13.09 -2.23 -24.55
N ILE A 263 -12.69 -3.32 -23.90
CA ILE A 263 -11.69 -4.23 -24.43
C ILE A 263 -12.40 -5.38 -25.16
N SER A 264 -11.92 -5.69 -26.36
CA SER A 264 -12.40 -6.81 -27.18
C SER A 264 -11.24 -7.65 -27.70
N VAL A 265 -11.48 -8.93 -27.87
CA VAL A 265 -10.60 -9.83 -28.61
C VAL A 265 -11.04 -9.79 -30.07
N PRO A 266 -10.10 -9.71 -31.05
CA PRO A 266 -10.40 -9.67 -32.47
C PRO A 266 -11.17 -10.91 -32.96
#